data_ec336d8f14c957fdfb1a551b81b0821a
#
_entry.id   ec336d8f14c957fdfb1a551b81b0821a
#
_cell.length_a   1.000
_cell.length_b   1.000
_cell.length_c   1.000
_cell.angle_alpha   90.00
_cell.angle_beta   90.00
_cell.angle_gamma   90.00
#
_symmetry.space_group_name_H-M   'P 1'
#
loop_
_entity.id
_entity.type
_entity.pdbx_description
1 polymer ?
#
loop_
_entity_poly.entity_id
_entity_poly.type
_entity_poly.pdbx_seq_one_letter_code
_entity_poly.pdbx_strand_id
1 'polypeptide(L)'
;MAAVVVIVMLTALTGCAGKENTQTRKKNKVVEIPMILTVDSSTGNKNEEEVVERFNRAYKGKYHIDVDWVMETEEEYRKNLKRMNVTDELPAIITDLRMLPSFYQMMIKKGRIEDLTPYINEDQEWKDMIEPSVMESVMEEDGKIYLGPISTAAFACSGVFWNRELFEQAGISRFPETWEEFWECCEKLKAAGITPLALHTEGTAWAAMLLATAEVAGSEEGAAFMKQLYPDTYQNEP
;
A
#
# COMPACT_ATOMS: atom_id res chain seq x y z
N MET A 1 -61.33 8.94 -30.98
CA MET A 1 -62.50 8.14 -30.52
C MET A 1 -62.10 7.29 -29.39
N ALA A 2 -62.65 7.59 -28.35
CA ALA A 2 -63.26 7.00 -27.17
C ALA A 2 -62.26 6.62 -26.06
N ALA A 3 -62.33 7.47 -25.03
CA ALA A 3 -61.88 7.24 -23.67
C ALA A 3 -62.75 6.18 -22.99
N VAL A 4 -62.14 5.33 -22.17
CA VAL A 4 -62.87 4.58 -21.13
C VAL A 4 -62.16 4.85 -19.78
N VAL A 5 -62.87 5.64 -19.00
CA VAL A 5 -62.60 5.85 -17.57
C VAL A 5 -63.29 4.73 -16.81
N VAL A 6 -62.57 4.00 -15.98
CA VAL A 6 -63.16 3.11 -14.98
C VAL A 6 -62.81 3.62 -13.59
N ILE A 7 -63.83 4.16 -12.96
CA ILE A 7 -63.87 4.49 -11.53
C ILE A 7 -64.24 3.20 -10.78
N VAL A 8 -63.47 2.82 -9.78
CA VAL A 8 -63.89 1.82 -8.79
C VAL A 8 -63.82 2.45 -7.40
N MET A 9 -64.98 2.44 -6.80
CA MET A 9 -65.31 3.04 -5.47
C MET A 9 -64.65 2.31 -4.32
N LEU A 10 -64.27 3.12 -3.33
CA LEU A 10 -63.96 2.72 -1.95
C LEU A 10 -65.18 2.02 -1.32
N THR A 11 -64.87 0.93 -0.57
CA THR A 11 -65.70 0.55 0.59
C THR A 11 -64.80 0.44 1.80
N ALA A 12 -65.03 1.33 2.72
CA ALA A 12 -64.48 1.28 4.06
C ALA A 12 -65.16 0.19 4.87
N LEU A 13 -64.36 -0.69 5.47
CA LEU A 13 -64.78 -1.56 6.56
C LEU A 13 -63.87 -1.29 7.78
N THR A 14 -64.41 -0.64 8.76
CA THR A 14 -63.91 -0.48 10.09
C THR A 14 -63.88 -1.81 10.82
N GLY A 15 -62.70 -2.25 11.23
CA GLY A 15 -62.49 -3.38 12.15
C GLY A 15 -61.42 -3.02 13.18
N CYS A 16 -61.84 -2.72 14.38
CA CYS A 16 -60.98 -2.59 15.56
C CYS A 16 -60.44 -3.99 15.94
N ALA A 17 -59.12 -4.15 15.92
CA ALA A 17 -58.46 -5.18 16.76
C ALA A 17 -56.97 -4.86 16.92
N GLY A 18 -56.54 -4.76 18.18
CA GLY A 18 -55.22 -5.15 18.67
C GLY A 18 -54.01 -4.39 18.14
N LYS A 19 -53.49 -3.44 18.92
CA LYS A 19 -52.10 -3.00 18.81
C LYS A 19 -51.17 -4.16 19.14
N GLU A 20 -50.76 -4.94 18.16
CA GLU A 20 -49.52 -5.70 18.22
C GLU A 20 -48.40 -4.76 17.81
N ASN A 21 -47.58 -4.48 18.80
CA ASN A 21 -46.38 -3.68 18.69
C ASN A 21 -45.30 -4.54 17.97
N THR A 22 -45.43 -4.73 16.69
CA THR A 22 -44.39 -5.38 15.87
C THR A 22 -43.29 -4.36 15.68
N GLN A 23 -42.42 -4.26 16.66
CA GLN A 23 -41.07 -3.72 16.42
C GLN A 23 -40.42 -4.60 15.38
N THR A 24 -40.51 -4.19 14.13
CA THR A 24 -39.68 -4.70 13.04
C THR A 24 -38.23 -4.38 13.41
N ARG A 25 -37.56 -5.32 14.08
CA ARG A 25 -36.10 -5.29 14.21
C ARG A 25 -35.58 -5.18 12.77
N LYS A 26 -35.15 -3.98 12.37
CA LYS A 26 -34.28 -3.81 11.22
C LYS A 26 -33.09 -4.72 11.50
N LYS A 27 -33.01 -5.88 10.86
CA LYS A 27 -31.77 -6.66 10.80
C LYS A 27 -30.73 -5.70 10.24
N ASN A 28 -29.80 -5.26 11.06
CA ASN A 28 -28.66 -4.50 10.58
C ASN A 28 -28.00 -5.38 9.52
N LYS A 29 -28.05 -4.92 8.28
CA LYS A 29 -27.40 -5.60 7.17
C LYS A 29 -25.90 -5.48 7.42
N VAL A 30 -25.18 -6.60 7.39
CA VAL A 30 -23.72 -6.60 7.46
C VAL A 30 -23.20 -5.76 6.29
N VAL A 31 -22.26 -4.89 6.57
CA VAL A 31 -21.58 -4.11 5.54
C VAL A 31 -20.43 -4.95 5.00
N GLU A 32 -20.54 -5.35 3.74
CA GLU A 32 -19.45 -6.04 3.04
C GLU A 32 -18.43 -5.01 2.55
N ILE A 33 -17.17 -5.28 2.79
CA ILE A 33 -16.02 -4.43 2.43
C ILE A 33 -15.16 -5.24 1.45
N PRO A 34 -15.39 -5.10 0.14
CA PRO A 34 -14.55 -5.75 -0.86
C PRO A 34 -13.14 -5.18 -0.83
N MET A 35 -12.16 -6.06 -0.81
CA MET A 35 -10.74 -5.73 -0.77
C MET A 35 -9.99 -6.57 -1.79
N ILE A 36 -8.99 -6.01 -2.45
CA ILE A 36 -8.08 -6.74 -3.32
C ILE A 36 -6.68 -6.72 -2.71
N LEU A 37 -6.09 -7.90 -2.57
CA LEU A 37 -4.72 -8.08 -2.09
C LEU A 37 -3.94 -8.95 -3.07
N THR A 38 -2.71 -8.57 -3.31
CA THR A 38 -1.80 -9.42 -4.11
C THR A 38 -1.17 -10.49 -3.25
N VAL A 39 -1.00 -11.66 -3.82
CA VAL A 39 -0.36 -12.81 -3.16
C VAL A 39 1.13 -12.78 -3.42
N ASP A 40 1.94 -12.85 -2.37
CA ASP A 40 3.36 -13.15 -2.50
C ASP A 40 3.54 -14.66 -2.69
N SER A 41 4.01 -15.04 -3.87
CA SER A 41 4.23 -16.46 -4.20
C SER A 41 5.36 -17.11 -3.39
N SER A 42 6.23 -16.33 -2.76
CA SER A 42 7.40 -16.83 -2.04
C SER A 42 7.13 -17.08 -0.55
N THR A 43 6.33 -16.24 0.09
CA THR A 43 6.09 -16.27 1.54
C THR A 43 4.67 -16.66 1.92
N GLY A 44 3.74 -16.55 0.97
CA GLY A 44 2.29 -16.68 1.22
C GLY A 44 1.78 -15.49 2.06
N ASN A 45 0.47 -15.46 2.27
CA ASN A 45 -0.21 -14.34 2.92
C ASN A 45 -0.83 -14.70 4.28
N LYS A 46 -0.19 -15.60 5.02
CA LYS A 46 -0.73 -16.08 6.30
C LYS A 46 -0.99 -14.98 7.32
N ASN A 47 -0.13 -13.96 7.35
CA ASN A 47 -0.27 -12.85 8.30
C ASN A 47 -1.48 -11.99 7.93
N GLU A 48 -1.63 -11.68 6.65
CA GLU A 48 -2.73 -10.89 6.13
C GLU A 48 -4.06 -11.65 6.29
N GLU A 49 -4.08 -12.95 5.99
CA GLU A 49 -5.23 -13.82 6.24
C GLU A 49 -5.65 -13.79 7.70
N GLU A 50 -4.69 -13.95 8.64
CA GLU A 50 -4.98 -13.89 10.08
C GLU A 50 -5.54 -12.53 10.50
N VAL A 51 -4.99 -11.43 9.99
CA VAL A 51 -5.49 -10.07 10.30
C VAL A 51 -6.93 -9.90 9.81
N VAL A 52 -7.24 -10.30 8.59
CA VAL A 52 -8.60 -10.24 8.02
C VAL A 52 -9.56 -11.11 8.84
N GLU A 53 -9.17 -12.32 9.17
CA GLU A 53 -10.00 -13.19 10.02
C GLU A 53 -10.25 -12.61 11.42
N ARG A 54 -9.23 -11.99 12.04
CA ARG A 54 -9.38 -11.33 13.34
C ARG A 54 -10.36 -10.17 13.26
N PHE A 55 -10.27 -9.35 12.22
CA PHE A 55 -11.23 -8.28 11.96
C PHE A 55 -12.64 -8.84 11.80
N ASN A 56 -12.83 -9.81 10.92
CA ASN A 56 -14.14 -10.40 10.64
C ASN A 56 -14.76 -11.07 11.88
N ARG A 57 -13.94 -11.64 12.77
CA ARG A 57 -14.41 -12.16 14.07
C ARG A 57 -14.81 -11.03 15.04
N ALA A 58 -13.99 -9.98 15.14
CA ALA A 58 -14.22 -8.88 16.06
C ALA A 58 -15.48 -8.08 15.69
N TYR A 59 -15.73 -7.89 14.40
CA TYR A 59 -16.86 -7.09 13.90
C TYR A 59 -18.01 -7.92 13.36
N LYS A 60 -18.09 -9.19 13.74
CA LYS A 60 -19.14 -10.12 13.29
C LYS A 60 -20.53 -9.52 13.42
N GLY A 61 -21.28 -9.54 12.31
CA GLY A 61 -22.64 -9.02 12.23
C GLY A 61 -22.74 -7.50 11.98
N LYS A 62 -21.61 -6.79 11.89
CA LYS A 62 -21.56 -5.37 11.53
C LYS A 62 -20.81 -5.16 10.22
N TYR A 63 -19.57 -5.61 10.16
CA TYR A 63 -18.67 -5.48 9.01
C TYR A 63 -18.06 -6.82 8.64
N HIS A 64 -17.77 -6.99 7.37
CA HIS A 64 -17.08 -8.16 6.85
C HIS A 64 -16.17 -7.75 5.69
N ILE A 65 -14.87 -8.01 5.82
CA ILE A 65 -13.91 -7.83 4.74
C ILE A 65 -13.94 -9.10 3.89
N ASP A 66 -14.23 -8.92 2.61
CA ASP A 66 -14.17 -9.97 1.57
C ASP A 66 -12.97 -9.69 0.68
N VAL A 67 -11.97 -10.57 0.73
CA VAL A 67 -10.69 -10.37 0.05
C VAL A 67 -10.63 -11.19 -1.22
N ASP A 68 -10.39 -10.52 -2.33
CA ASP A 68 -9.96 -11.14 -3.58
C ASP A 68 -8.42 -11.24 -3.57
N TRP A 69 -7.92 -12.46 -3.45
CA TRP A 69 -6.50 -12.78 -3.43
C TRP A 69 -6.00 -12.99 -4.85
N VAL A 70 -5.28 -12.02 -5.41
CA VAL A 70 -4.83 -12.07 -6.80
C VAL A 70 -3.38 -12.48 -6.92
N MET A 71 -3.11 -13.44 -7.82
CA MET A 71 -1.77 -13.92 -8.21
C MET A 71 -1.42 -13.34 -9.58
N GLU A 72 -1.32 -12.04 -9.68
CA GLU A 72 -1.01 -11.32 -10.91
C GLU A 72 0.42 -10.75 -10.86
N THR A 73 1.04 -10.61 -12.02
CA THR A 73 2.22 -9.79 -12.13
C THR A 73 1.87 -8.33 -11.87
N GLU A 74 2.86 -7.50 -11.50
CA GLU A 74 2.62 -6.08 -11.27
C GLU A 74 1.99 -5.37 -12.47
N GLU A 75 2.40 -5.75 -13.67
CA GLU A 75 1.86 -5.17 -14.90
C GLU A 75 0.39 -5.55 -15.12
N GLU A 76 0.05 -6.81 -14.88
CA GLU A 76 -1.33 -7.30 -14.97
C GLU A 76 -2.22 -6.64 -13.93
N TYR A 77 -1.75 -6.56 -12.69
CA TYR A 77 -2.46 -5.88 -11.61
C TYR A 77 -2.73 -4.39 -11.94
N ARG A 78 -1.72 -3.67 -12.42
CA ARG A 78 -1.90 -2.27 -12.86
C ARG A 78 -2.92 -2.13 -14.00
N LYS A 79 -2.88 -3.02 -14.98
CA LYS A 79 -3.87 -3.04 -16.07
C LYS A 79 -5.27 -3.31 -15.54
N ASN A 80 -5.39 -4.23 -14.59
CA ASN A 80 -6.66 -4.58 -13.97
C ASN A 80 -7.23 -3.41 -13.16
N LEU A 81 -6.43 -2.74 -12.33
CA LEU A 81 -6.87 -1.53 -11.61
C LEU A 81 -7.34 -0.41 -12.55
N LYS A 82 -6.61 -0.17 -13.66
CA LYS A 82 -7.03 0.81 -14.67
C LYS A 82 -8.39 0.44 -15.28
N ARG A 83 -8.59 -0.85 -15.60
CA ARG A 83 -9.87 -1.34 -16.12
C ARG A 83 -10.98 -1.14 -15.09
N MET A 84 -10.80 -1.59 -13.85
CA MET A 84 -11.78 -1.43 -12.77
C MET A 84 -12.13 0.04 -12.51
N ASN A 85 -11.13 0.93 -12.58
CA ASN A 85 -11.39 2.36 -12.46
C ASN A 85 -12.28 2.92 -13.59
N VAL A 86 -12.10 2.43 -14.81
CA VAL A 86 -12.91 2.88 -15.98
C VAL A 86 -14.33 2.31 -15.93
N THR A 87 -14.47 1.07 -15.46
CA THR A 87 -15.76 0.36 -15.36
C THR A 87 -16.52 0.64 -14.06
N ASP A 88 -15.97 1.47 -13.17
CA ASP A 88 -16.52 1.79 -11.84
C ASP A 88 -16.68 0.55 -10.93
N GLU A 89 -15.74 -0.39 -11.06
CA GLU A 89 -15.71 -1.68 -10.34
C GLU A 89 -14.60 -1.76 -9.29
N LEU A 90 -13.99 -0.62 -8.92
CA LEU A 90 -12.95 -0.63 -7.87
C LEU A 90 -13.53 -1.13 -6.55
N PRO A 91 -12.87 -2.07 -5.86
CA PRO A 91 -13.26 -2.47 -4.52
C PRO A 91 -13.03 -1.33 -3.52
N ALA A 92 -13.57 -1.47 -2.32
CA ALA A 92 -13.46 -0.46 -1.27
C ALA A 92 -12.00 -0.26 -0.80
N ILE A 93 -11.21 -1.33 -0.81
CA ILE A 93 -9.79 -1.29 -0.44
C ILE A 93 -8.97 -1.94 -1.56
N ILE A 94 -7.96 -1.21 -2.00
CA ILE A 94 -6.99 -1.68 -2.98
C ILE A 94 -5.57 -1.58 -2.39
N THR A 95 -4.71 -2.52 -2.74
CA THR A 95 -3.28 -2.36 -2.45
C THR A 95 -2.63 -1.47 -3.50
N ASP A 96 -1.71 -0.62 -3.04
CA ASP A 96 -0.93 0.27 -3.91
C ASP A 96 0.12 -0.48 -4.72
N LEU A 97 0.09 -1.71 -4.92
CA LEU A 97 1.17 -2.44 -5.55
C LEU A 97 1.62 -1.79 -6.86
N ARG A 98 2.55 -0.80 -6.71
CA ARG A 98 3.26 -0.13 -7.80
C ARG A 98 2.33 0.50 -8.83
N MET A 99 1.25 1.14 -8.37
CA MET A 99 0.53 2.08 -9.20
C MET A 99 1.53 3.10 -9.75
N LEU A 100 1.46 3.35 -11.06
CA LEU A 100 2.24 4.44 -11.63
C LEU A 100 1.77 5.74 -10.95
N PRO A 101 2.68 6.60 -10.50
CA PRO A 101 2.32 7.83 -9.83
C PRO A 101 1.38 8.73 -10.63
N SER A 102 1.52 8.79 -11.95
CA SER A 102 0.59 9.51 -12.81
C SER A 102 -0.86 9.00 -12.69
N PHE A 103 -1.04 7.69 -12.57
CA PHE A 103 -2.35 7.08 -12.34
C PHE A 103 -2.87 7.36 -10.93
N TYR A 104 -2.01 7.24 -9.93
CA TYR A 104 -2.33 7.56 -8.54
C TYR A 104 -2.75 9.02 -8.38
N GLN A 105 -1.96 9.97 -8.89
CA GLN A 105 -2.29 11.39 -8.87
C GLN A 105 -3.61 11.70 -9.62
N MET A 106 -3.86 11.02 -10.72
CA MET A 106 -5.13 11.13 -11.43
C MET A 106 -6.31 10.65 -10.58
N MET A 107 -6.14 9.55 -9.84
CA MET A 107 -7.17 9.01 -8.96
C MET A 107 -7.49 9.98 -7.80
N ILE A 108 -6.46 10.56 -7.17
CA ILE A 108 -6.61 11.62 -6.17
C ILE A 108 -7.38 12.81 -6.75
N LYS A 109 -6.90 13.35 -7.86
CA LYS A 109 -7.50 14.53 -8.52
C LYS A 109 -8.96 14.34 -8.93
N LYS A 110 -9.34 13.09 -9.21
CA LYS A 110 -10.73 12.74 -9.57
C LYS A 110 -11.58 12.29 -8.38
N GLY A 111 -11.03 12.33 -7.15
CA GLY A 111 -11.74 11.90 -5.94
C GLY A 111 -12.10 10.41 -5.95
N ARG A 112 -11.23 9.58 -6.55
CA ARG A 112 -11.41 8.11 -6.58
C ARG A 112 -10.75 7.42 -5.39
N ILE A 113 -9.90 8.13 -4.66
CA ILE A 113 -9.24 7.69 -3.44
C ILE A 113 -9.62 8.65 -2.33
N GLU A 114 -9.98 8.13 -1.19
CA GLU A 114 -10.40 8.88 -0.01
C GLU A 114 -9.21 9.54 0.69
N ASP A 115 -9.39 10.77 1.16
CA ASP A 115 -8.45 11.45 2.04
C ASP A 115 -8.54 10.86 3.45
N LEU A 116 -7.50 10.15 3.87
CA LEU A 116 -7.44 9.47 5.16
C LEU A 116 -7.03 10.40 6.31
N THR A 117 -6.57 11.60 6.02
CA THR A 117 -6.05 12.56 7.02
C THR A 117 -7.02 12.84 8.16
N PRO A 118 -8.33 13.11 7.92
CA PRO A 118 -9.29 13.32 8.99
C PRO A 118 -9.40 12.10 9.92
N TYR A 119 -9.49 10.91 9.35
CA TYR A 119 -9.65 9.66 10.11
C TYR A 119 -8.43 9.34 10.97
N ILE A 120 -7.21 9.51 10.43
CA ILE A 120 -5.96 9.33 11.17
C ILE A 120 -5.85 10.34 12.32
N ASN A 121 -6.28 11.58 12.11
CA ASN A 121 -6.24 12.60 13.15
C ASN A 121 -7.30 12.42 14.24
N GLU A 122 -8.42 11.79 13.94
CA GLU A 122 -9.48 11.46 14.91
C GLU A 122 -9.15 10.20 15.71
N ASP A 123 -8.38 9.28 15.18
CA ASP A 123 -7.99 8.03 15.84
C ASP A 123 -6.55 8.10 16.35
N GLN A 124 -6.40 8.49 17.61
CA GLN A 124 -5.08 8.63 18.22
C GLN A 124 -4.34 7.30 18.33
N GLU A 125 -5.05 6.18 18.53
CA GLU A 125 -4.44 4.84 18.60
C GLU A 125 -3.84 4.47 17.25
N TRP A 126 -4.56 4.68 16.16
CA TRP A 126 -4.03 4.45 14.81
C TRP A 126 -2.83 5.34 14.53
N LYS A 127 -2.93 6.63 14.84
CA LYS A 127 -1.85 7.60 14.63
C LYS A 127 -0.57 7.23 15.38
N ASP A 128 -0.69 6.82 16.63
CA ASP A 128 0.45 6.46 17.48
C ASP A 128 1.10 5.12 17.07
N MET A 129 0.37 4.28 16.34
CA MET A 129 0.90 3.02 15.81
C MET A 129 1.81 3.21 14.58
N ILE A 130 1.71 4.35 13.89
CA ILE A 130 2.46 4.60 12.65
C ILE A 130 3.74 5.36 12.99
N GLU A 131 4.88 4.78 12.64
CA GLU A 131 6.17 5.46 12.78
C GLU A 131 6.18 6.79 12.02
N PRO A 132 6.74 7.88 12.60
CA PRO A 132 6.76 9.20 11.96
C PRO A 132 7.36 9.21 10.56
N SER A 133 8.42 8.43 10.32
CA SER A 133 9.06 8.31 9.00
C SER A 133 8.16 7.65 7.96
N VAL A 134 7.33 6.68 8.39
CA VAL A 134 6.33 6.04 7.52
C VAL A 134 5.21 7.02 7.21
N MET A 135 4.74 7.77 8.20
CA MET A 135 3.73 8.81 8.00
C MET A 135 4.22 9.88 7.02
N GLU A 136 5.46 10.36 7.19
CA GLU A 136 6.06 11.33 6.29
C GLU A 136 6.17 10.80 4.85
N SER A 137 6.48 9.51 4.67
CA SER A 137 6.66 8.90 3.34
C SER A 137 5.37 8.76 2.53
N VAL A 138 4.20 8.76 3.17
CA VAL A 138 2.89 8.64 2.51
C VAL A 138 2.13 9.97 2.44
N MET A 139 2.72 11.03 3.00
CA MET A 139 2.13 12.37 3.00
C MET A 139 2.41 13.08 1.67
N GLU A 140 1.35 13.54 1.03
CA GLU A 140 1.44 14.35 -0.18
C GLU A 140 1.93 15.77 0.14
N GLU A 141 2.34 16.54 -0.87
CA GLU A 141 2.85 17.92 -0.71
C GLU A 141 1.84 18.86 -0.04
N ASP A 142 0.54 18.60 -0.21
CA ASP A 142 -0.54 19.38 0.43
C ASP A 142 -0.82 18.97 1.88
N GLY A 143 -0.03 18.05 2.43
CA GLY A 143 -0.16 17.52 3.80
C GLY A 143 -1.25 16.46 3.96
N LYS A 144 -1.83 15.96 2.89
CA LYS A 144 -2.85 14.92 2.92
C LYS A 144 -2.27 13.54 2.77
N ILE A 145 -3.02 12.57 3.26
CA ILE A 145 -2.66 11.15 3.24
C ILE A 145 -3.78 10.37 2.55
N TYR A 146 -3.43 9.70 1.47
CA TYR A 146 -4.34 8.88 0.68
C TYR A 146 -3.97 7.39 0.72
N LEU A 147 -2.77 7.06 1.19
CA LEU A 147 -2.27 5.70 1.37
C LEU A 147 -2.22 5.35 2.85
N GLY A 148 -3.01 4.37 3.26
CA GLY A 148 -2.94 3.82 4.61
C GLY A 148 -1.76 2.84 4.71
N PRO A 149 -0.78 3.07 5.60
CA PRO A 149 0.32 2.13 5.79
C PRO A 149 -0.20 0.77 6.26
N ILE A 150 0.17 -0.30 5.58
CA ILE A 150 -0.16 -1.68 5.97
C ILE A 150 0.71 -2.12 7.14
N SER A 151 1.96 -1.64 7.19
CA SER A 151 2.90 -1.88 8.28
C SER A 151 3.15 -0.60 9.05
N THR A 152 3.14 -0.69 10.36
CA THR A 152 3.44 0.42 11.28
C THR A 152 4.92 0.52 11.62
N ALA A 153 5.70 -0.54 11.34
CA ALA A 153 7.12 -0.57 11.59
C ALA A 153 7.90 0.08 10.44
N ALA A 154 8.90 0.88 10.79
CA ALA A 154 9.91 1.30 9.84
C ALA A 154 10.60 0.04 9.27
N PHE A 155 10.73 -0.04 7.97
CA PHE A 155 11.19 -1.23 7.29
C PHE A 155 12.09 -0.85 6.10
N ALA A 156 12.58 -1.87 5.42
CA ALA A 156 13.37 -1.74 4.20
C ALA A 156 14.62 -0.90 4.39
N CYS A 157 15.42 -1.22 5.37
CA CYS A 157 16.81 -0.84 5.33
C CYS A 157 17.53 -1.76 4.34
N SER A 158 18.16 -1.16 3.36
CA SER A 158 19.20 -1.85 2.60
C SER A 158 20.42 -2.03 3.50
N GLY A 159 21.07 -3.16 3.39
CA GLY A 159 22.26 -3.47 4.17
C GLY A 159 23.26 -4.25 3.34
N VAL A 160 24.48 -4.32 3.82
CA VAL A 160 25.54 -5.09 3.20
C VAL A 160 25.88 -6.28 4.11
N PHE A 161 25.74 -7.48 3.59
CA PHE A 161 26.33 -8.65 4.24
C PHE A 161 27.82 -8.71 3.87
N TRP A 162 28.67 -8.84 4.87
CA TRP A 162 30.11 -8.92 4.65
C TRP A 162 30.71 -10.18 5.25
N ASN A 163 31.70 -10.75 4.56
CA ASN A 163 32.42 -11.93 5.02
C ASN A 163 33.61 -11.49 5.87
N ARG A 164 33.55 -11.74 7.17
CA ARG A 164 34.58 -11.33 8.12
C ARG A 164 35.94 -11.98 7.84
N GLU A 165 35.95 -13.26 7.48
CA GLU A 165 37.18 -13.97 7.20
C GLU A 165 37.91 -13.42 5.96
N LEU A 166 37.19 -13.07 4.92
CA LEU A 166 37.77 -12.45 3.73
C LEU A 166 38.30 -11.05 3.99
N PHE A 167 37.66 -10.30 4.87
CA PHE A 167 38.12 -9.00 5.33
C PHE A 167 39.43 -9.13 6.11
N GLU A 168 39.51 -10.08 7.06
CA GLU A 168 40.73 -10.38 7.84
C GLU A 168 41.87 -10.79 6.92
N GLN A 169 41.65 -11.64 5.90
CA GLN A 169 42.65 -12.02 4.91
C GLN A 169 43.18 -10.80 4.13
N ALA A 170 42.34 -9.80 3.88
CA ALA A 170 42.75 -8.55 3.25
C ALA A 170 43.31 -7.50 4.23
N GLY A 171 43.49 -7.86 5.52
CA GLY A 171 43.97 -6.96 6.57
C GLY A 171 42.97 -5.90 6.99
N ILE A 172 41.66 -6.15 6.82
CA ILE A 172 40.58 -5.24 7.19
C ILE A 172 39.93 -5.78 8.48
N SER A 173 39.95 -4.97 9.53
CA SER A 173 39.53 -5.41 10.89
C SER A 173 38.06 -5.10 11.20
N ARG A 174 37.41 -4.15 10.47
CA ARG A 174 36.03 -3.73 10.68
C ARG A 174 35.34 -3.41 9.37
N PHE A 175 34.01 -3.37 9.40
CA PHE A 175 33.23 -2.86 8.27
C PHE A 175 33.41 -1.33 8.16
N PRO A 176 33.48 -0.77 6.93
CA PRO A 176 33.66 0.66 6.73
C PRO A 176 32.43 1.45 7.22
N GLU A 177 32.68 2.66 7.69
CA GLU A 177 31.65 3.58 8.20
C GLU A 177 31.35 4.74 7.21
N THR A 178 32.25 4.96 6.27
CA THR A 178 32.10 5.97 5.21
C THR A 178 32.23 5.36 3.84
N TRP A 179 31.79 6.08 2.81
CA TRP A 179 31.96 5.64 1.42
C TRP A 179 33.43 5.59 1.00
N GLU A 180 34.28 6.51 1.47
CA GLU A 180 35.71 6.50 1.23
C GLU A 180 36.33 5.22 1.79
N GLU A 181 36.06 4.90 3.05
CA GLU A 181 36.52 3.65 3.68
C GLU A 181 35.98 2.41 2.95
N PHE A 182 34.74 2.46 2.45
CA PHE A 182 34.14 1.36 1.70
C PHE A 182 34.92 1.09 0.39
N TRP A 183 35.23 2.15 -0.34
CA TRP A 183 36.01 1.99 -1.58
C TRP A 183 37.45 1.58 -1.30
N GLU A 184 38.07 2.06 -0.23
CA GLU A 184 39.40 1.58 0.21
C GLU A 184 39.37 0.09 0.58
N CYS A 185 38.32 -0.39 1.26
CA CYS A 185 38.13 -1.80 1.54
C CYS A 185 38.01 -2.62 0.25
N CYS A 186 37.29 -2.12 -0.74
CA CYS A 186 37.17 -2.78 -2.04
C CYS A 186 38.53 -2.93 -2.74
N GLU A 187 39.40 -1.90 -2.69
CA GLU A 187 40.73 -1.97 -3.30
C GLU A 187 41.66 -2.94 -2.52
N LYS A 188 41.58 -3.00 -1.19
CA LYS A 188 42.33 -3.97 -0.37
C LYS A 188 41.93 -5.41 -0.68
N LEU A 189 40.63 -5.67 -0.77
CA LEU A 189 40.09 -6.99 -1.12
C LEU A 189 40.59 -7.41 -2.52
N LYS A 190 40.49 -6.52 -3.48
CA LYS A 190 40.95 -6.74 -4.86
C LYS A 190 42.45 -7.01 -4.94
N ALA A 191 43.25 -6.27 -4.16
CA ALA A 191 44.70 -6.50 -4.08
C ALA A 191 45.04 -7.88 -3.46
N ALA A 192 44.19 -8.38 -2.58
CA ALA A 192 44.28 -9.74 -2.01
C ALA A 192 43.72 -10.83 -2.94
N GLY A 193 43.28 -10.50 -4.16
CA GLY A 193 42.68 -11.44 -5.11
C GLY A 193 41.25 -11.85 -4.76
N ILE A 194 40.58 -11.09 -3.90
CA ILE A 194 39.21 -11.35 -3.44
C ILE A 194 38.26 -10.43 -4.22
N THR A 195 37.16 -10.97 -4.72
CA THR A 195 36.09 -10.16 -5.33
C THR A 195 35.45 -9.27 -4.26
N PRO A 196 35.57 -7.93 -4.37
CA PRO A 196 35.19 -7.05 -3.29
C PRO A 196 33.68 -6.90 -3.11
N LEU A 197 32.90 -7.05 -4.19
CA LEU A 197 31.45 -6.84 -4.17
C LEU A 197 30.75 -7.83 -5.10
N ALA A 198 29.69 -8.45 -4.61
CA ALA A 198 28.79 -9.28 -5.39
C ALA A 198 27.38 -8.72 -5.28
N LEU A 199 26.75 -8.46 -6.42
CA LEU A 199 25.40 -7.95 -6.51
C LEU A 199 24.54 -8.93 -7.32
N HIS A 200 23.33 -9.20 -6.84
CA HIS A 200 22.37 -9.95 -7.62
C HIS A 200 21.68 -9.03 -8.63
N THR A 201 21.90 -9.29 -9.92
CA THR A 201 21.35 -8.46 -11.01
C THR A 201 20.57 -9.27 -12.04
N GLU A 202 20.47 -10.58 -11.88
CA GLU A 202 19.71 -11.43 -12.78
C GLU A 202 18.21 -11.17 -12.64
N GLY A 203 17.59 -10.73 -13.74
CA GLY A 203 16.16 -10.38 -13.78
C GLY A 203 15.77 -9.09 -13.05
N THR A 204 16.73 -8.38 -12.46
CA THR A 204 16.46 -7.14 -11.72
C THR A 204 17.70 -6.25 -11.58
N ALA A 205 17.51 -4.94 -11.57
CA ALA A 205 18.57 -3.96 -11.28
C ALA A 205 18.62 -3.54 -9.80
N TRP A 206 17.88 -4.19 -8.96
CA TRP A 206 17.61 -3.81 -7.57
C TRP A 206 18.87 -3.52 -6.75
N ALA A 207 19.79 -4.48 -6.68
CA ALA A 207 20.96 -4.37 -5.82
C ALA A 207 21.89 -3.22 -6.26
N ALA A 208 22.12 -3.08 -7.56
CA ALA A 208 22.93 -1.98 -8.10
C ALA A 208 22.26 -0.62 -7.89
N MET A 209 20.93 -0.54 -8.08
CA MET A 209 20.14 0.66 -7.84
C MET A 209 20.16 1.06 -6.38
N LEU A 210 19.98 0.13 -5.45
CA LEU A 210 20.01 0.41 -4.01
C LEU A 210 21.38 0.91 -3.55
N LEU A 211 22.47 0.31 -4.05
CA LEU A 211 23.82 0.77 -3.74
C LEU A 211 24.06 2.20 -4.23
N ALA A 212 23.73 2.49 -5.50
CA ALA A 212 23.87 3.83 -6.06
C ALA A 212 22.97 4.86 -5.31
N THR A 213 21.74 4.48 -4.99
CA THR A 213 20.83 5.34 -4.22
C THR A 213 21.39 5.63 -2.84
N ALA A 214 21.93 4.62 -2.14
CA ALA A 214 22.52 4.80 -0.81
C ALA A 214 23.74 5.73 -0.85
N GLU A 215 24.58 5.64 -1.89
CA GLU A 215 25.73 6.53 -2.06
C GLU A 215 25.29 8.00 -2.29
N VAL A 216 24.33 8.21 -3.20
CA VAL A 216 23.82 9.55 -3.50
C VAL A 216 23.05 10.12 -2.33
N ALA A 217 22.12 9.38 -1.74
CA ALA A 217 21.26 9.84 -0.66
C ALA A 217 21.97 9.87 0.71
N GLY A 218 23.20 9.39 0.80
CA GLY A 218 24.03 9.44 2.01
C GLY A 218 24.46 10.84 2.45
N SER A 219 24.18 11.87 1.64
CA SER A 219 24.41 13.29 1.96
C SER A 219 23.07 14.05 1.95
N GLU A 220 23.00 15.17 2.71
CA GLU A 220 21.82 16.05 2.69
C GLU A 220 21.51 16.59 1.28
N GLU A 221 22.56 16.97 0.54
CA GLU A 221 22.45 17.47 -0.82
C GLU A 221 21.95 16.39 -1.77
N GLY A 222 22.49 15.17 -1.69
CA GLY A 222 22.06 14.03 -2.48
C GLY A 222 20.63 13.59 -2.16
N ALA A 223 20.24 13.58 -0.89
CA ALA A 223 18.87 13.29 -0.48
C ALA A 223 17.87 14.34 -1.02
N ALA A 224 18.24 15.62 -0.98
CA ALA A 224 17.44 16.71 -1.56
C ALA A 224 17.31 16.57 -3.08
N PHE A 225 18.39 16.20 -3.76
CA PHE A 225 18.39 15.92 -5.20
C PHE A 225 17.47 14.75 -5.54
N MET A 226 17.55 13.65 -4.80
CA MET A 226 16.69 12.47 -5.03
C MET A 226 15.21 12.81 -4.86
N LYS A 227 14.84 13.65 -3.90
CA LYS A 227 13.46 14.13 -3.72
C LYS A 227 12.96 14.93 -4.93
N GLN A 228 13.83 15.65 -5.62
CA GLN A 228 13.48 16.44 -6.81
C GLN A 228 13.33 15.59 -8.09
N LEU A 229 13.99 14.44 -8.16
CA LEU A 229 13.89 13.56 -9.34
C LEU A 229 12.50 12.96 -9.54
N TYR A 230 11.79 12.71 -8.44
CA TYR A 230 10.48 12.06 -8.48
C TYR A 230 9.40 12.85 -9.20
N PRO A 231 9.17 14.14 -8.94
CA PRO A 231 8.14 14.91 -9.62
C PRO A 231 8.38 15.03 -11.14
N ASP A 232 9.62 15.22 -11.55
CA ASP A 232 9.97 15.44 -12.98
C ASP A 232 9.87 14.16 -13.81
N THR A 233 10.17 13.02 -13.22
CA THR A 233 10.06 11.71 -13.90
C THR A 233 8.60 11.37 -14.23
N TYR A 234 7.66 11.85 -13.44
CA TYR A 234 6.23 11.55 -13.59
C TYR A 234 5.46 12.57 -14.43
N GLN A 235 6.00 13.75 -14.63
CA GLN A 235 5.39 14.77 -15.49
C GLN A 235 5.67 14.53 -16.98
N ASN A 236 6.67 13.72 -17.30
CA ASN A 236 7.12 13.48 -18.67
C ASN A 236 6.70 12.12 -19.25
N GLU A 237 5.86 11.35 -18.57
CA GLU A 237 5.26 10.16 -19.20
C GLU A 237 4.19 10.59 -20.22
N PRO A 238 4.26 10.08 -21.49
CA PRO A 238 3.36 10.43 -22.56
C PRO A 238 1.93 9.95 -22.35
#